data_340bb5b2bfc3f28ffe48c793012bbe32
#
_entry.id   340bb5b2bfc3f28ffe48c793012bbe32
#
_cell.length_a   1.000
_cell.length_b   1.000
_cell.length_c   1.000
_cell.angle_alpha   90.00
_cell.angle_beta   90.00
_cell.angle_gamma   90.00
#
_symmetry.space_group_name_H-M   'P 1'
#
loop_
_entity.id
_entity.type
_entity.pdbx_description
1 polymer ?
#
loop_
_entity_poly.entity_id
_entity_poly.type
_entity_poly.pdbx_seq_one_letter_code
_entity_poly.pdbx_strand_id
1 'polypeptide(L)'
;DKEWNQLKSPLSAEGSRELASSGYRGDLAQFRPGFLSYQRLRDGLQVACCPTRDGASLKVTPDRRYPKGHWVMSLVLAQSGWYELEGRQLSFYTNQLAGSKYGQYGQYSRMQAPEGVSFKLCQVVSLGEGLQQLWLELDGIEAVPSQFLHLEWVTSYISPDQLELNYQQSDFFGQSWDQQCAQTEAAWEDYLSRLTVSHRERKLVDRFYHCLYRTATFPQAAYEWSEAGEPIHQSPYTGKLEHGFFFTNNGYWDTFRTNYPLYALIVPEMVPLFLEGILAVAREDGFLPKWLSPDERGLMPGTLVDAVIADAIVKGLVPSELAQELYQAMLYTAETESVHPLEGRQGASDYRRLGYLPASYGESVNKSLDYAYSDFCISQVAQALGDWERAKHYRQQSLNYRQLFDDESGLMRAKDQEGHFLDSFVSQAWGGPYTEGSAWQQSFAVYHNLADLVALHGGDAAFYEQLQALVNQPASYRVDGYGYEIHEMLEMARRDWGQLALSNQPSFHLPYLPIYAGYPHMAHQLLKSLMLEAFKLEEEGYIGDEDNGSLSAWFVLSSLGIYAVTPGTNQYVLGISIWDQASLNLSGGRRFQWSTLNPSRVLN
;
A
#
# COMPACT_ATOMS: atom_id res chain seq x y z
N ASP A 1 23.77 33.26 -13.33
CA ASP A 1 23.73 34.15 -14.52
C ASP A 1 23.78 33.39 -15.86
N LYS A 2 24.56 32.29 -15.99
CA LYS A 2 24.61 31.49 -17.23
C LYS A 2 23.25 30.81 -17.52
N GLU A 3 22.67 30.20 -16.53
CA GLU A 3 21.37 29.50 -16.60
C GLU A 3 20.22 30.49 -16.82
N TRP A 4 20.24 31.63 -16.15
CA TRP A 4 19.30 32.73 -16.40
C TRP A 4 19.33 33.21 -17.84
N ASN A 5 20.53 33.33 -18.42
CA ASN A 5 20.67 33.71 -19.82
C ASN A 5 20.14 32.64 -20.80
N GLN A 6 20.20 31.35 -20.42
CA GLN A 6 19.56 30.29 -21.21
C GLN A 6 18.03 30.42 -21.23
N LEU A 7 17.42 30.82 -20.10
CA LEU A 7 15.97 31.05 -20.04
C LEU A 7 15.47 32.25 -20.85
N LYS A 8 16.35 33.12 -21.31
CA LYS A 8 15.99 34.24 -22.20
C LYS A 8 15.89 33.85 -23.68
N SER A 9 16.29 32.62 -24.02
CA SER A 9 16.14 32.04 -25.36
C SER A 9 15.23 30.85 -25.33
N PRO A 10 14.52 30.51 -26.42
CA PRO A 10 13.68 29.33 -26.48
C PRO A 10 14.46 28.05 -26.15
N LEU A 11 14.00 27.27 -25.19
CA LEU A 11 14.59 25.99 -24.83
C LEU A 11 13.94 24.85 -25.64
N SER A 12 14.77 23.87 -26.03
CA SER A 12 14.27 22.58 -26.47
C SER A 12 13.77 21.76 -25.26
N ALA A 13 12.99 20.71 -25.51
CA ALA A 13 12.53 19.79 -24.46
C ALA A 13 13.72 19.19 -23.67
N GLU A 14 14.78 18.76 -24.37
CA GLU A 14 16.00 18.21 -23.75
C GLU A 14 16.73 19.28 -22.93
N GLY A 15 16.96 20.47 -23.48
CA GLY A 15 17.60 21.58 -22.77
C GLY A 15 16.82 22.03 -21.55
N SER A 16 15.48 21.97 -21.59
CA SER A 16 14.61 22.27 -20.46
C SER A 16 14.74 21.23 -19.34
N ARG A 17 14.72 19.94 -19.68
CA ARG A 17 14.94 18.85 -18.71
C ARG A 17 16.32 18.92 -18.07
N GLU A 18 17.36 19.17 -18.89
CA GLU A 18 18.72 19.31 -18.42
C GLU A 18 18.87 20.49 -17.45
N LEU A 19 18.27 21.63 -17.77
CA LEU A 19 18.30 22.83 -16.92
C LEU A 19 17.59 22.61 -15.59
N ALA A 20 16.47 21.87 -15.54
CA ALA A 20 15.75 21.54 -14.33
C ALA A 20 16.45 20.48 -13.47
N SER A 21 17.27 19.64 -14.09
CA SER A 21 17.92 18.52 -13.42
C SER A 21 19.05 18.97 -12.48
N SER A 22 19.14 18.35 -11.32
CA SER A 22 20.27 18.50 -10.39
C SER A 22 20.43 17.22 -9.58
N GLY A 23 21.67 16.77 -9.42
CA GLY A 23 22.00 15.79 -8.39
C GLY A 23 21.91 16.40 -6.98
N TYR A 24 21.93 15.54 -5.97
CA TYR A 24 22.05 15.95 -4.57
C TYR A 24 23.07 15.06 -3.83
N ARG A 25 23.52 15.51 -2.66
CA ARG A 25 24.42 14.75 -1.80
C ARG A 25 23.60 13.93 -0.80
N GLY A 26 23.63 12.60 -0.92
CA GLY A 26 22.94 11.69 -0.03
C GLY A 26 23.39 11.81 1.43
N ASP A 27 24.69 12.05 1.67
CA ASP A 27 25.27 12.24 3.00
C ASP A 27 24.83 13.54 3.71
N LEU A 28 24.28 14.50 2.98
CA LEU A 28 23.70 15.75 3.52
C LEU A 28 22.17 15.78 3.45
N ALA A 29 21.55 14.77 2.84
CA ALA A 29 20.11 14.67 2.76
C ALA A 29 19.53 14.12 4.06
N GLN A 30 18.33 14.58 4.40
CA GLN A 30 17.54 14.07 5.51
C GLN A 30 16.20 13.63 4.99
N PHE A 31 15.90 12.35 5.17
CA PHE A 31 14.59 11.76 4.86
C PHE A 31 14.07 11.13 6.14
N ARG A 32 13.06 11.74 6.74
CA ARG A 32 12.43 11.24 7.98
C ARG A 32 10.92 11.46 7.91
N PRO A 33 10.14 10.78 8.72
CA PRO A 33 8.70 11.02 8.78
C PRO A 33 8.39 12.52 8.92
N GLY A 34 7.55 13.04 8.01
CA GLY A 34 7.13 14.43 8.03
C GLY A 34 8.20 15.48 7.67
N PHE A 35 9.39 15.06 7.23
CA PHE A 35 10.43 16.01 6.86
C PHE A 35 11.37 15.47 5.79
N LEU A 36 11.61 16.28 4.77
CA LEU A 36 12.59 16.03 3.71
C LEU A 36 13.51 17.23 3.60
N SER A 37 14.83 17.03 3.51
CA SER A 37 15.74 18.08 3.06
C SER A 37 16.92 17.53 2.29
N TYR A 38 17.40 18.29 1.31
CA TYR A 38 18.59 17.97 0.53
C TYR A 38 19.25 19.23 -0.04
N GLN A 39 20.54 19.13 -0.35
CA GLN A 39 21.27 20.18 -1.04
C GLN A 39 21.41 19.83 -2.52
N ARG A 40 20.96 20.72 -3.38
CA ARG A 40 21.17 20.62 -4.83
C ARG A 40 22.64 20.87 -5.17
N LEU A 41 23.22 20.02 -6.01
CA LEU A 41 24.64 20.13 -6.38
C LEU A 41 24.91 21.25 -7.41
N ARG A 42 23.92 21.52 -8.25
CA ARG A 42 24.06 22.48 -9.35
C ARG A 42 24.24 23.93 -8.87
N ASP A 43 23.43 24.33 -7.93
CA ASP A 43 23.31 25.72 -7.46
C ASP A 43 23.54 25.86 -5.95
N GLY A 44 23.73 24.75 -5.24
CA GLY A 44 23.97 24.72 -3.80
C GLY A 44 22.75 25.07 -2.94
N LEU A 45 21.56 25.18 -3.54
CA LEU A 45 20.33 25.44 -2.79
C LEU A 45 20.02 24.31 -1.82
N GLN A 46 19.76 24.68 -0.59
CA GLN A 46 19.17 23.77 0.40
C GLN A 46 17.65 23.83 0.26
N VAL A 47 17.03 22.70 -0.08
CA VAL A 47 15.58 22.55 -0.18
C VAL A 47 15.12 21.71 1.00
N ALA A 48 14.08 22.15 1.70
CA ALA A 48 13.41 21.39 2.73
C ALA A 48 11.90 21.43 2.53
N CYS A 49 11.20 20.36 2.94
CA CYS A 49 9.76 20.20 2.83
C CYS A 49 9.20 19.62 4.12
N CYS A 50 8.11 20.20 4.60
CA CYS A 50 7.23 19.67 5.63
C CYS A 50 5.86 19.42 5.02
N PRO A 51 5.42 18.17 4.84
CA PRO A 51 4.10 17.85 4.33
C PRO A 51 3.01 18.02 5.40
N THR A 52 1.81 18.29 4.95
CA THR A 52 0.57 18.18 5.72
C THR A 52 -0.43 17.36 4.92
N ARG A 53 -1.62 17.10 5.48
CA ARG A 53 -2.68 16.36 4.80
C ARG A 53 -3.06 16.96 3.44
N ASP A 54 -3.27 18.26 3.39
CA ASP A 54 -3.80 18.95 2.22
C ASP A 54 -2.73 19.76 1.47
N GLY A 55 -1.45 19.39 1.62
CA GLY A 55 -0.36 20.06 0.92
C GLY A 55 0.99 19.96 1.60
N ALA A 56 1.79 21.03 1.49
CA ALA A 56 3.12 21.07 2.06
C ALA A 56 3.61 22.51 2.28
N SER A 57 4.63 22.63 3.10
CA SER A 57 5.46 23.82 3.20
C SER A 57 6.86 23.55 2.67
N LEU A 58 7.38 24.46 1.87
CA LEU A 58 8.70 24.38 1.26
C LEU A 58 9.59 25.52 1.75
N LYS A 59 10.80 25.17 2.16
CA LYS A 59 11.85 26.12 2.56
C LYS A 59 13.04 25.97 1.62
N VAL A 60 13.39 27.05 0.95
CA VAL A 60 14.56 27.08 0.06
C VAL A 60 15.56 28.11 0.58
N THR A 61 16.76 27.64 0.92
CA THR A 61 17.85 28.47 1.46
C THR A 61 18.99 28.54 0.45
N PRO A 62 19.43 29.73 0.05
CA PRO A 62 20.53 29.88 -0.88
C PRO A 62 21.86 29.51 -0.23
N ASP A 63 22.80 29.04 -1.04
CA ASP A 63 24.20 28.94 -0.64
C ASP A 63 24.75 30.34 -0.42
N ARG A 64 25.42 30.58 0.70
CA ARG A 64 26.04 31.87 1.05
C ARG A 64 27.06 32.36 0.01
N ARG A 65 27.56 31.47 -0.84
CA ARG A 65 28.49 31.78 -1.94
C ARG A 65 27.79 32.46 -3.12
N TYR A 66 26.46 32.31 -3.23
CA TYR A 66 25.64 32.84 -4.33
C TYR A 66 24.48 33.71 -3.82
N PRO A 67 24.77 34.79 -3.03
CA PRO A 67 23.71 35.56 -2.36
C PRO A 67 22.88 36.44 -3.31
N LYS A 68 23.29 36.59 -4.57
CA LYS A 68 22.63 37.44 -5.57
C LYS A 68 22.43 36.66 -6.86
N GLY A 69 21.20 36.64 -7.35
CA GLY A 69 20.86 35.99 -8.61
C GLY A 69 19.35 35.94 -8.80
N HIS A 70 18.94 35.56 -9.98
CA HIS A 70 17.54 35.29 -10.28
C HIS A 70 17.11 33.95 -9.66
N TRP A 71 16.01 33.97 -8.95
CA TRP A 71 15.40 32.76 -8.42
C TRP A 71 14.38 32.25 -9.41
N VAL A 72 14.59 31.02 -9.85
CA VAL A 72 13.75 30.38 -10.87
C VAL A 72 13.30 29.02 -10.37
N MET A 73 12.04 28.74 -10.58
CA MET A 73 11.49 27.40 -10.40
C MET A 73 10.92 26.86 -11.71
N SER A 74 10.85 25.56 -11.83
CA SER A 74 10.14 24.91 -12.93
C SER A 74 9.04 24.00 -12.40
N LEU A 75 7.94 23.93 -13.13
CA LEU A 75 6.79 23.11 -12.85
C LEU A 75 6.40 22.34 -14.10
N VAL A 76 6.27 21.02 -14.00
CA VAL A 76 5.79 20.16 -15.09
C VAL A 76 4.29 19.91 -14.92
N LEU A 77 3.53 20.17 -15.97
CA LEU A 77 2.07 19.97 -16.02
C LEU A 77 1.69 19.15 -17.24
N ALA A 78 0.53 18.47 -17.18
CA ALA A 78 -0.11 17.98 -18.38
C ALA A 78 -0.49 19.14 -19.30
N GLN A 79 -0.45 18.94 -20.62
CA GLN A 79 -0.91 19.97 -21.59
C GLN A 79 -2.41 20.27 -21.47
N SER A 80 -3.20 19.31 -20.97
CA SER A 80 -4.62 19.50 -20.61
C SER A 80 -4.83 20.30 -19.33
N GLY A 81 -3.76 20.53 -18.56
CA GLY A 81 -3.80 21.34 -17.36
C GLY A 81 -3.81 22.84 -17.66
N TRP A 82 -4.06 23.63 -16.64
CA TRP A 82 -4.02 25.08 -16.71
C TRP A 82 -3.18 25.65 -15.56
N TYR A 83 -2.78 26.90 -15.69
CA TYR A 83 -2.13 27.67 -14.62
C TYR A 83 -2.55 29.15 -14.69
N GLU A 84 -2.48 29.79 -13.53
CA GLU A 84 -2.80 31.20 -13.35
C GLU A 84 -1.82 31.83 -12.37
N LEU A 85 -1.40 33.07 -12.67
CA LEU A 85 -0.46 33.84 -11.85
C LEU A 85 -1.13 35.10 -11.35
N GLU A 86 -1.28 35.23 -10.05
CA GLU A 86 -1.86 36.39 -9.39
C GLU A 86 -0.94 36.93 -8.29
N GLY A 87 0.00 37.79 -8.67
CA GLY A 87 0.96 38.36 -7.73
C GLY A 87 1.80 37.28 -7.05
N ARG A 88 1.57 37.04 -5.78
CA ARG A 88 2.29 36.04 -4.99
C ARG A 88 1.71 34.63 -5.05
N GLN A 89 0.67 34.41 -5.84
CA GLN A 89 0.00 33.10 -5.98
C GLN A 89 0.22 32.53 -7.37
N LEU A 90 0.49 31.23 -7.41
CA LEU A 90 0.50 30.39 -8.59
C LEU A 90 -0.53 29.30 -8.38
N SER A 91 -1.65 29.37 -9.07
CA SER A 91 -2.66 28.32 -9.12
C SER A 91 -2.49 27.47 -10.37
N PHE A 92 -2.67 26.16 -10.25
CA PHE A 92 -2.57 25.25 -11.38
C PHE A 92 -3.38 23.97 -11.17
N TYR A 93 -3.72 23.34 -12.27
CA TYR A 93 -4.36 22.03 -12.31
C TYR A 93 -3.56 21.09 -13.20
N THR A 94 -3.44 19.84 -12.76
CA THR A 94 -2.84 18.77 -13.57
C THR A 94 -3.58 17.46 -13.35
N ASN A 95 -3.77 16.71 -14.43
CA ASN A 95 -4.22 15.33 -14.41
C ASN A 95 -3.12 14.37 -14.91
N GLN A 96 -1.88 14.78 -14.82
CA GLN A 96 -0.73 13.96 -15.17
C GLN A 96 -0.71 12.73 -14.27
N LEU A 97 -0.60 11.55 -14.88
CA LEU A 97 -0.58 10.24 -14.19
C LEU A 97 -1.86 9.90 -13.41
N ALA A 98 -2.90 10.70 -13.55
CA ALA A 98 -4.19 10.45 -12.92
C ALA A 98 -5.13 9.73 -13.91
N GLY A 99 -4.77 8.51 -14.33
CA GLY A 99 -5.71 7.68 -15.10
C GLY A 99 -6.95 7.38 -14.24
N SER A 100 -8.14 7.60 -14.78
CA SER A 100 -9.40 7.22 -14.13
C SER A 100 -10.47 6.95 -15.17
N LYS A 101 -11.53 6.23 -14.78
CA LYS A 101 -12.71 6.03 -15.64
C LYS A 101 -13.35 7.36 -16.07
N TYR A 102 -13.32 8.33 -15.18
CA TYR A 102 -13.79 9.70 -15.48
C TYR A 102 -12.89 10.45 -16.49
N GLY A 103 -11.61 10.08 -16.62
CA GLY A 103 -10.66 10.63 -17.60
C GLY A 103 -10.18 12.06 -17.34
N GLN A 104 -10.86 12.83 -16.49
CA GLN A 104 -10.52 14.20 -16.12
C GLN A 104 -10.20 14.36 -14.62
N TYR A 105 -10.07 13.25 -13.91
CA TYR A 105 -9.65 13.25 -12.51
C TYR A 105 -8.24 13.83 -12.41
N GLY A 106 -8.04 14.79 -11.51
CA GLY A 106 -6.74 15.44 -11.34
C GLY A 106 -6.68 16.27 -10.08
N GLN A 107 -5.61 17.02 -9.92
CA GLN A 107 -5.34 17.79 -8.71
C GLN A 107 -5.25 19.28 -9.04
N TYR A 108 -6.02 20.06 -8.34
CA TYR A 108 -5.87 21.50 -8.18
C TYR A 108 -4.80 21.79 -7.15
N SER A 109 -3.99 22.81 -7.41
CA SER A 109 -2.89 23.19 -6.54
C SER A 109 -2.75 24.69 -6.52
N ARG A 110 -2.35 25.24 -5.36
CA ARG A 110 -1.95 26.64 -5.22
C ARG A 110 -0.67 26.73 -4.42
N MET A 111 0.33 27.37 -5.02
CA MET A 111 1.55 27.79 -4.31
C MET A 111 1.44 29.26 -3.93
N GLN A 112 1.82 29.58 -2.71
CA GLN A 112 1.83 30.94 -2.19
C GLN A 112 3.23 31.32 -1.75
N ALA A 113 3.75 32.42 -2.33
CA ALA A 113 5.01 33.02 -1.94
C ALA A 113 4.82 33.98 -0.76
N PRO A 114 5.89 34.32 0.00
CA PRO A 114 5.84 35.31 1.06
C PRO A 114 5.49 36.70 0.53
N GLU A 115 5.08 37.60 1.43
CA GLU A 115 4.77 38.98 1.09
C GLU A 115 5.96 39.68 0.41
N GLY A 116 5.68 40.42 -0.66
CA GLY A 116 6.70 41.10 -1.48
C GLY A 116 7.32 40.26 -2.58
N VAL A 117 7.04 38.95 -2.64
CA VAL A 117 7.51 38.06 -3.74
C VAL A 117 6.36 37.76 -4.69
N SER A 118 6.63 37.77 -6.00
CA SER A 118 5.64 37.41 -7.02
C SER A 118 6.19 36.43 -8.03
N PHE A 119 5.27 35.65 -8.62
CA PHE A 119 5.62 34.73 -9.71
C PHE A 119 5.52 35.43 -11.06
N LYS A 120 6.53 35.28 -11.90
CA LYS A 120 6.55 35.77 -13.29
C LYS A 120 6.88 34.65 -14.25
N LEU A 121 6.07 34.48 -15.28
CA LEU A 121 6.34 33.50 -16.33
C LEU A 121 7.54 33.93 -17.18
N CYS A 122 8.54 33.06 -17.26
CA CYS A 122 9.68 33.23 -18.17
C CYS A 122 9.39 32.58 -19.51
N GLN A 123 9.03 31.30 -19.51
CA GLN A 123 8.64 30.57 -20.74
C GLN A 123 7.89 29.29 -20.42
N VAL A 124 7.21 28.76 -21.44
CA VAL A 124 6.58 27.43 -21.45
C VAL A 124 7.26 26.57 -22.50
N VAL A 125 7.70 25.38 -22.13
CA VAL A 125 8.39 24.44 -23.02
C VAL A 125 7.57 23.17 -23.15
N SER A 126 7.23 22.78 -24.38
CA SER A 126 6.61 21.46 -24.62
C SER A 126 7.67 20.38 -24.44
N LEU A 127 7.39 19.39 -23.58
CA LEU A 127 8.28 18.26 -23.32
C LEU A 127 7.99 17.03 -24.19
N GLY A 128 6.94 17.07 -25.01
CA GLY A 128 6.37 15.90 -25.70
C GLY A 128 5.45 15.08 -24.79
N GLU A 129 4.83 14.04 -25.34
CA GLU A 129 3.96 13.10 -24.61
C GLU A 129 2.83 13.76 -23.79
N GLY A 130 2.30 14.89 -24.28
CA GLY A 130 1.25 15.62 -23.59
C GLY A 130 1.69 16.40 -22.36
N LEU A 131 3.00 16.66 -22.20
CA LEU A 131 3.57 17.40 -21.07
C LEU A 131 4.12 18.76 -21.49
N GLN A 132 4.03 19.71 -20.57
CA GLN A 132 4.66 21.03 -20.67
C GLN A 132 5.40 21.40 -19.39
N GLN A 133 6.47 22.18 -19.51
CA GLN A 133 7.22 22.72 -18.39
C GLN A 133 7.13 24.23 -18.36
N LEU A 134 6.66 24.74 -17.25
CA LEU A 134 6.64 26.17 -16.93
C LEU A 134 7.97 26.54 -16.27
N TRP A 135 8.55 27.65 -16.70
CA TRP A 135 9.68 28.28 -16.04
C TRP A 135 9.23 29.62 -15.46
N LEU A 136 9.39 29.78 -14.16
CA LEU A 136 8.86 30.89 -13.38
C LEU A 136 10.00 31.58 -12.62
N GLU A 137 10.10 32.90 -12.75
CA GLU A 137 10.93 33.75 -11.91
C GLU A 137 10.17 34.11 -10.64
N LEU A 138 10.87 34.11 -9.51
CA LEU A 138 10.39 34.66 -8.25
C LEU A 138 10.99 36.06 -8.08
N ASP A 139 10.20 37.07 -8.43
CA ASP A 139 10.61 38.48 -8.37
C ASP A 139 10.35 39.08 -6.99
N GLY A 140 11.18 40.00 -6.57
CA GLY A 140 11.08 40.67 -5.25
C GLY A 140 11.72 39.90 -4.10
N ILE A 141 12.41 38.80 -4.37
CA ILE A 141 13.00 37.96 -3.31
C ILE A 141 14.07 38.68 -2.47
N GLU A 142 14.70 39.74 -3.03
CA GLU A 142 15.70 40.54 -2.31
C GLU A 142 15.09 41.34 -1.15
N ALA A 143 13.76 41.56 -1.18
CA ALA A 143 13.02 42.27 -0.13
C ALA A 143 12.59 41.36 1.03
N VAL A 144 12.77 40.04 0.90
CA VAL A 144 12.39 39.07 1.94
C VAL A 144 13.34 39.21 3.14
N PRO A 145 12.85 39.56 4.34
CA PRO A 145 13.70 39.74 5.52
C PRO A 145 14.39 38.46 5.99
N SER A 146 13.82 37.32 5.63
CA SER A 146 14.35 36.00 5.99
C SER A 146 15.50 35.58 5.07
N GLN A 147 16.46 34.82 5.59
CA GLN A 147 17.58 34.28 4.81
C GLN A 147 17.14 33.07 3.93
N PHE A 148 15.86 32.84 3.78
CA PHE A 148 15.28 31.73 3.01
C PHE A 148 13.92 32.11 2.43
N LEU A 149 13.58 31.47 1.32
CA LEU A 149 12.25 31.51 0.72
C LEU A 149 11.36 30.47 1.39
N HIS A 150 10.17 30.88 1.82
CA HIS A 150 9.14 30.03 2.38
C HIS A 150 7.92 30.03 1.44
N LEU A 151 7.59 28.88 0.87
CA LEU A 151 6.44 28.67 -0.01
C LEU A 151 5.45 27.73 0.68
N GLU A 152 4.19 28.05 0.65
CA GLU A 152 3.10 27.17 1.05
C GLU A 152 2.44 26.59 -0.19
N TRP A 153 2.16 25.29 -0.18
CA TRP A 153 1.53 24.57 -1.28
C TRP A 153 0.30 23.83 -0.76
N VAL A 154 -0.89 24.27 -1.15
CA VAL A 154 -2.16 23.61 -0.84
C VAL A 154 -2.71 22.88 -2.06
N THR A 155 -3.40 21.77 -1.84
CA THR A 155 -3.95 20.90 -2.87
C THR A 155 -5.42 20.59 -2.65
N SER A 156 -6.14 20.25 -3.74
CA SER A 156 -7.50 19.72 -3.73
C SER A 156 -7.73 18.83 -4.95
N TYR A 157 -8.49 17.76 -4.80
CA TYR A 157 -8.99 16.95 -5.92
C TYR A 157 -10.34 17.43 -6.42
N ILE A 158 -11.00 18.38 -5.72
CA ILE A 158 -12.38 18.78 -5.93
C ILE A 158 -12.49 20.03 -6.82
N SER A 159 -11.95 21.18 -6.36
CA SER A 159 -12.10 22.43 -7.07
C SER A 159 -11.13 23.52 -6.58
N PRO A 160 -11.00 24.66 -7.33
CA PRO A 160 -10.30 25.84 -6.82
C PRO A 160 -10.91 26.44 -5.56
N ASP A 161 -12.24 26.43 -5.43
CA ASP A 161 -12.93 26.94 -4.23
C ASP A 161 -12.60 26.06 -3.00
N GLN A 162 -12.48 24.76 -3.22
CA GLN A 162 -12.08 23.82 -2.16
C GLN A 162 -10.61 24.02 -1.74
N LEU A 163 -9.73 24.44 -2.65
CA LEU A 163 -8.36 24.86 -2.26
C LEU A 163 -8.37 25.98 -1.22
N GLU A 164 -9.22 27.00 -1.44
CA GLU A 164 -9.35 28.11 -0.51
C GLU A 164 -9.88 27.62 0.84
N LEU A 165 -10.87 26.74 0.82
CA LEU A 165 -11.45 26.15 2.04
C LEU A 165 -10.42 25.30 2.79
N ASN A 166 -9.66 24.46 2.11
CA ASN A 166 -8.59 23.65 2.70
C ASN A 166 -7.51 24.53 3.35
N TYR A 167 -7.15 25.65 2.69
CA TYR A 167 -6.21 26.61 3.26
C TYR A 167 -6.75 27.26 4.53
N GLN A 168 -8.00 27.72 4.51
CA GLN A 168 -8.64 28.44 5.61
C GLN A 168 -8.95 27.55 6.82
N GLN A 169 -9.33 26.29 6.59
CA GLN A 169 -9.65 25.34 7.66
C GLN A 169 -8.40 24.70 8.29
N SER A 170 -7.26 24.84 7.65
CA SER A 170 -6.02 24.22 8.14
C SER A 170 -5.33 25.06 9.19
N ASP A 171 -5.02 24.44 10.31
CA ASP A 171 -4.17 25.04 11.36
C ASP A 171 -2.68 25.10 10.96
N PHE A 172 -2.31 24.52 9.80
CA PHE A 172 -0.94 24.43 9.32
C PHE A 172 -0.50 25.65 8.52
N PHE A 173 -1.31 26.08 7.55
CA PHE A 173 -0.98 27.20 6.68
C PHE A 173 -1.02 28.55 7.41
N GLY A 174 -0.18 29.50 6.97
CA GLY A 174 -0.03 30.80 7.63
C GLY A 174 0.82 30.79 8.88
N GLN A 175 1.29 29.62 9.34
CA GLN A 175 2.20 29.50 10.47
C GLN A 175 3.67 29.70 10.04
N SER A 176 4.55 29.91 11.03
CA SER A 176 5.99 29.91 10.74
C SER A 176 6.48 28.51 10.35
N TRP A 177 7.55 28.46 9.56
CA TRP A 177 8.19 27.19 9.17
C TRP A 177 8.44 26.23 10.35
N ASP A 178 8.94 26.76 11.47
CA ASP A 178 9.27 25.94 12.64
C ASP A 178 8.01 25.38 13.31
N GLN A 179 6.91 26.12 13.31
CA GLN A 179 5.62 25.65 13.83
C GLN A 179 5.03 24.57 12.92
N GLN A 180 5.09 24.75 11.61
CA GLN A 180 4.63 23.77 10.64
C GLN A 180 5.40 22.45 10.76
N CYS A 181 6.72 22.51 10.85
CA CYS A 181 7.54 21.32 11.08
C CYS A 181 7.22 20.62 12.39
N ALA A 182 7.00 21.39 13.46
CA ALA A 182 6.65 20.84 14.76
C ALA A 182 5.26 20.14 14.77
N GLN A 183 4.28 20.68 14.04
CA GLN A 183 2.97 20.03 13.85
C GLN A 183 3.08 18.69 13.12
N THR A 184 3.81 18.68 12.01
CA THR A 184 4.04 17.46 11.24
C THR A 184 4.79 16.41 12.06
N GLU A 185 5.82 16.83 12.80
CA GLU A 185 6.59 15.94 13.67
C GLU A 185 5.70 15.35 14.79
N ALA A 186 4.85 16.17 15.40
CA ALA A 186 3.91 15.72 16.44
C ALA A 186 2.87 14.71 15.91
N ALA A 187 2.36 14.91 14.70
CA ALA A 187 1.43 13.97 14.07
C ALA A 187 2.09 12.58 13.81
N TRP A 188 3.34 12.58 13.35
CA TRP A 188 4.09 11.34 13.18
C TRP A 188 4.48 10.68 14.51
N GLU A 189 4.84 11.47 15.53
CA GLU A 189 5.13 10.94 16.87
C GLU A 189 3.89 10.27 17.48
N ASP A 190 2.69 10.83 17.31
CA ASP A 190 1.44 10.21 17.75
C ASP A 190 1.27 8.80 17.13
N TYR A 191 1.49 8.67 15.82
CA TYR A 191 1.39 7.37 15.15
C TYR A 191 2.51 6.40 15.57
N LEU A 192 3.76 6.83 15.52
CA LEU A 192 4.91 5.97 15.76
C LEU A 192 5.02 5.52 17.23
N SER A 193 4.56 6.35 18.17
CA SER A 193 4.57 6.00 19.60
C SER A 193 3.50 4.98 20.00
N ARG A 194 2.56 4.64 19.11
CA ARG A 194 1.57 3.57 19.35
C ARG A 194 2.22 2.20 19.53
N LEU A 195 3.35 1.98 18.87
CA LEU A 195 4.21 0.83 19.12
C LEU A 195 5.59 1.30 19.59
N THR A 196 6.06 0.77 20.71
CA THR A 196 7.41 1.06 21.19
C THR A 196 8.18 -0.22 21.38
N VAL A 197 9.44 -0.22 20.93
CA VAL A 197 10.34 -1.37 21.03
C VAL A 197 11.68 -0.95 21.61
N SER A 198 12.36 -1.89 22.29
CA SER A 198 13.73 -1.69 22.72
C SER A 198 14.59 -2.90 22.39
N HIS A 199 15.82 -2.64 21.98
CA HIS A 199 16.85 -3.62 21.70
C HIS A 199 18.24 -2.99 21.88
N ARG A 200 19.23 -3.79 22.29
CA ARG A 200 20.62 -3.32 22.43
C ARG A 200 21.23 -2.81 21.11
N GLU A 201 20.81 -3.36 19.98
CA GLU A 201 21.26 -2.97 18.65
C GLU A 201 20.36 -1.87 18.11
N ARG A 202 20.86 -0.62 18.12
CA ARG A 202 20.11 0.57 17.69
C ARG A 202 19.60 0.46 16.26
N LYS A 203 20.41 -0.05 15.31
CA LYS A 203 20.03 -0.22 13.91
C LYS A 203 18.76 -1.07 13.73
N LEU A 204 18.53 -2.04 14.61
CA LEU A 204 17.33 -2.86 14.56
C LEU A 204 16.08 -2.06 14.98
N VAL A 205 16.21 -1.20 15.98
CA VAL A 205 15.15 -0.28 16.41
C VAL A 205 14.84 0.73 15.30
N ASP A 206 15.87 1.30 14.67
CA ASP A 206 15.69 2.25 13.57
C ASP A 206 14.99 1.58 12.37
N ARG A 207 15.33 0.32 12.06
CA ARG A 207 14.64 -0.50 11.05
C ARG A 207 13.16 -0.69 11.36
N PHE A 208 12.83 -0.98 12.62
CA PHE A 208 11.44 -1.12 13.04
C PHE A 208 10.63 0.14 12.77
N TYR A 209 11.13 1.30 13.19
CA TYR A 209 10.42 2.56 12.96
C TYR A 209 10.40 2.98 11.49
N HIS A 210 11.41 2.62 10.70
CA HIS A 210 11.36 2.78 9.26
C HIS A 210 10.23 1.95 8.63
N CYS A 211 10.09 0.67 9.00
CA CYS A 211 8.98 -0.16 8.55
C CYS A 211 7.63 0.36 9.06
N LEU A 212 7.53 0.73 10.34
CA LEU A 212 6.28 1.27 10.90
C LEU A 212 5.85 2.56 10.19
N TYR A 213 6.78 3.46 9.86
CA TYR A 213 6.51 4.64 9.05
C TYR A 213 5.89 4.29 7.69
N ARG A 214 6.46 3.31 6.99
CA ARG A 214 5.98 2.88 5.67
C ARG A 214 4.54 2.38 5.72
N THR A 215 4.12 1.73 6.78
CA THR A 215 2.73 1.25 6.91
C THR A 215 1.70 2.37 6.95
N ALA A 216 2.07 3.60 7.30
CA ALA A 216 1.17 4.75 7.37
C ALA A 216 1.12 5.56 6.07
N THR A 217 1.86 5.19 5.02
CA THR A 217 1.87 5.92 3.75
C THR A 217 0.71 5.51 2.82
N PHE A 218 0.03 4.41 3.10
CA PHE A 218 -1.11 3.87 2.37
C PHE A 218 -2.16 3.30 3.33
N PRO A 219 -3.44 3.26 2.94
CA PRO A 219 -4.03 3.90 1.77
C PRO A 219 -3.98 5.42 1.88
N GLN A 220 -3.96 6.12 0.74
CA GLN A 220 -3.94 7.58 0.73
C GLN A 220 -5.36 8.14 0.82
N ALA A 221 -5.56 9.12 1.72
CA ALA A 221 -6.81 9.86 1.80
C ALA A 221 -7.01 10.71 0.54
N ALA A 222 -8.13 10.53 -0.13
CA ALA A 222 -8.55 11.31 -1.29
C ALA A 222 -9.93 11.97 -1.05
N TYR A 223 -10.26 12.20 0.22
CA TYR A 223 -11.42 12.97 0.66
C TYR A 223 -10.96 14.30 1.28
N GLU A 224 -11.84 15.26 1.29
CA GLU A 224 -11.62 16.59 1.87
C GLU A 224 -12.78 16.94 2.80
N TRP A 225 -12.69 18.06 3.50
CA TRP A 225 -13.75 18.49 4.41
C TRP A 225 -14.57 19.61 3.78
N SER A 226 -15.89 19.47 3.78
CA SER A 226 -16.81 20.52 3.38
C SER A 226 -16.80 21.69 4.38
N GLU A 227 -17.46 22.80 4.02
CA GLU A 227 -17.67 23.92 4.96
C GLU A 227 -18.45 23.49 6.21
N ALA A 228 -19.32 22.49 6.10
CA ALA A 228 -20.06 21.91 7.22
C ALA A 228 -19.24 20.93 8.08
N GLY A 229 -17.99 20.65 7.71
CA GLY A 229 -17.14 19.65 8.38
C GLY A 229 -17.51 18.21 8.09
N GLU A 230 -18.17 17.95 6.97
CA GLU A 230 -18.50 16.60 6.48
C GLU A 230 -17.45 16.14 5.44
N PRO A 231 -17.08 14.84 5.43
CA PRO A 231 -16.17 14.32 4.42
C PRO A 231 -16.84 14.32 3.04
N ILE A 232 -16.13 14.80 2.03
CA ILE A 232 -16.54 14.84 0.63
C ILE A 232 -15.38 14.45 -0.27
N HIS A 233 -15.67 13.93 -1.46
CA HIS A 233 -14.62 13.60 -2.43
C HIS A 233 -15.08 13.75 -3.87
N GLN A 234 -14.13 13.96 -4.76
CA GLN A 234 -14.34 13.89 -6.21
C GLN A 234 -14.28 12.42 -6.62
N SER A 235 -15.39 11.90 -7.14
CA SER A 235 -15.42 10.51 -7.61
C SER A 235 -14.56 10.33 -8.87
N PRO A 236 -13.59 9.41 -8.86
CA PRO A 236 -12.82 9.07 -10.07
C PRO A 236 -13.60 8.18 -11.04
N TYR A 237 -14.80 7.73 -10.67
CA TYR A 237 -15.69 6.90 -11.49
C TYR A 237 -16.73 7.72 -12.21
N THR A 238 -17.43 8.59 -11.49
CA THR A 238 -18.59 9.35 -11.99
C THR A 238 -18.25 10.79 -12.35
N GLY A 239 -17.14 11.34 -11.85
CA GLY A 239 -16.77 12.73 -11.98
C GLY A 239 -17.65 13.69 -11.17
N LYS A 240 -18.43 13.20 -10.22
CA LYS A 240 -19.27 14.01 -9.34
C LYS A 240 -18.62 14.21 -7.99
N LEU A 241 -19.04 15.27 -7.32
CA LEU A 241 -18.78 15.45 -5.89
C LEU A 241 -19.71 14.51 -5.11
N GLU A 242 -19.12 13.63 -4.33
CA GLU A 242 -19.82 12.64 -3.50
C GLU A 242 -19.53 12.88 -2.02
N HIS A 243 -20.42 12.40 -1.14
CA HIS A 243 -20.28 12.49 0.29
C HIS A 243 -19.65 11.23 0.87
N GLY A 244 -18.84 11.39 1.90
CA GLY A 244 -18.20 10.31 2.64
C GLY A 244 -16.70 10.23 2.41
N PHE A 245 -16.08 9.32 3.14
CA PHE A 245 -14.64 9.05 3.05
C PHE A 245 -14.29 8.35 1.74
N PHE A 246 -13.15 8.69 1.19
CA PHE A 246 -12.57 8.00 0.03
C PHE A 246 -11.07 7.83 0.23
N PHE A 247 -10.57 6.60 -0.05
CA PHE A 247 -9.16 6.27 0.03
C PHE A 247 -8.73 5.56 -1.25
N THR A 248 -7.51 5.79 -1.67
CA THR A 248 -6.95 5.24 -2.91
C THR A 248 -5.52 4.77 -2.74
N ASN A 249 -4.89 4.34 -3.84
CA ASN A 249 -3.53 3.81 -3.91
C ASN A 249 -3.34 2.65 -2.93
N ASN A 250 -4.18 1.62 -3.07
CA ASN A 250 -4.13 0.44 -2.22
C ASN A 250 -4.50 -0.84 -2.97
N GLY A 251 -3.63 -1.85 -2.90
CA GLY A 251 -3.84 -3.20 -3.35
C GLY A 251 -4.34 -4.08 -2.21
N TYR A 252 -5.60 -4.56 -2.28
CA TYR A 252 -6.16 -5.37 -1.19
C TYR A 252 -5.59 -6.79 -1.17
N TRP A 253 -5.16 -7.31 -2.31
CA TRP A 253 -4.45 -8.59 -2.40
C TRP A 253 -3.13 -8.59 -1.61
N ASP A 254 -2.45 -7.43 -1.59
CA ASP A 254 -1.20 -7.23 -0.87
C ASP A 254 -1.44 -6.99 0.62
N THR A 255 -2.34 -6.06 0.93
CA THR A 255 -2.46 -5.43 2.25
C THR A 255 -3.36 -6.19 3.24
N PHE A 256 -4.28 -7.05 2.77
CA PHE A 256 -5.16 -7.82 3.68
C PHE A 256 -4.38 -8.69 4.66
N ARG A 257 -3.20 -9.16 4.27
CA ARG A 257 -2.36 -10.13 4.99
C ARG A 257 -1.64 -9.53 6.19
N THR A 258 -1.40 -8.22 6.17
CA THR A 258 -0.49 -7.56 7.11
C THR A 258 -0.97 -6.19 7.57
N ASN A 259 -1.21 -5.24 6.64
CA ASN A 259 -1.57 -3.85 6.97
C ASN A 259 -2.88 -3.78 7.77
N TYR A 260 -3.97 -4.36 7.25
CA TYR A 260 -5.26 -4.25 7.91
C TYR A 260 -5.31 -4.96 9.27
N PRO A 261 -4.72 -6.18 9.44
CA PRO A 261 -4.50 -6.74 10.77
C PRO A 261 -3.67 -5.85 11.71
N LEU A 262 -2.65 -5.15 11.18
CA LEU A 262 -1.86 -4.20 11.96
C LEU A 262 -2.68 -2.95 12.33
N TYR A 263 -3.44 -2.37 11.37
CA TYR A 263 -4.30 -1.21 11.63
C TYR A 263 -5.35 -1.51 12.69
N ALA A 264 -5.95 -2.71 12.65
CA ALA A 264 -6.89 -3.15 13.67
C ALA A 264 -6.29 -3.16 15.09
N LEU A 265 -4.97 -3.29 15.21
CA LEU A 265 -4.25 -3.24 16.48
C LEU A 265 -3.84 -1.83 16.89
N ILE A 266 -3.31 -1.03 15.96
CA ILE A 266 -2.63 0.23 16.30
C ILE A 266 -3.48 1.48 16.03
N VAL A 267 -4.37 1.44 15.05
CA VAL A 267 -5.28 2.54 14.65
C VAL A 267 -6.72 2.04 14.44
N PRO A 268 -7.31 1.33 15.40
CA PRO A 268 -8.65 0.75 15.24
C PRO A 268 -9.72 1.78 14.92
N GLU A 269 -9.54 3.05 15.31
CA GLU A 269 -10.41 4.17 14.99
C GLU A 269 -10.43 4.55 13.50
N MET A 270 -9.37 4.21 12.75
CA MET A 270 -9.30 4.47 11.30
C MET A 270 -9.99 3.38 10.48
N VAL A 271 -10.14 2.18 11.03
CA VAL A 271 -10.68 1.03 10.28
C VAL A 271 -12.08 1.29 9.74
N PRO A 272 -13.05 1.83 10.50
CA PRO A 272 -14.37 2.16 9.95
C PRO A 272 -14.30 3.14 8.77
N LEU A 273 -13.39 4.12 8.83
CA LEU A 273 -13.25 5.13 7.77
C LEU A 273 -12.72 4.51 6.47
N PHE A 274 -11.74 3.60 6.57
CA PHE A 274 -11.27 2.83 5.42
C PHE A 274 -12.40 2.00 4.79
N LEU A 275 -13.24 1.39 5.62
CA LEU A 275 -14.37 0.57 5.14
C LEU A 275 -15.50 1.41 4.54
N GLU A 276 -15.76 2.61 5.04
CA GLU A 276 -16.66 3.57 4.39
C GLU A 276 -16.14 3.93 2.98
N GLY A 277 -14.83 4.18 2.84
CA GLY A 277 -14.21 4.41 1.53
C GLY A 277 -14.31 3.21 0.59
N ILE A 278 -14.15 1.99 1.09
CA ILE A 278 -14.36 0.75 0.31
C ILE A 278 -15.82 0.64 -0.15
N LEU A 279 -16.77 0.96 0.72
CA LEU A 279 -18.20 0.95 0.40
C LEU A 279 -18.55 2.06 -0.62
N ALA A 280 -17.91 3.24 -0.54
CA ALA A 280 -18.08 4.31 -1.53
C ALA A 280 -17.70 3.81 -2.92
N VAL A 281 -16.57 3.12 -3.08
CA VAL A 281 -16.20 2.49 -4.35
C VAL A 281 -17.30 1.55 -4.85
N ALA A 282 -17.82 0.66 -4.00
CA ALA A 282 -18.87 -0.28 -4.41
C ALA A 282 -20.16 0.42 -4.84
N ARG A 283 -20.49 1.57 -4.25
CA ARG A 283 -21.66 2.39 -4.64
C ARG A 283 -21.46 3.13 -5.95
N GLU A 284 -20.25 3.57 -6.23
CA GLU A 284 -19.92 4.40 -7.39
C GLU A 284 -19.52 3.57 -8.61
N ASP A 285 -18.85 2.45 -8.43
CA ASP A 285 -18.37 1.54 -9.47
C ASP A 285 -19.27 0.32 -9.68
N GLY A 286 -19.99 -0.09 -8.63
CA GLY A 286 -20.88 -1.25 -8.63
C GLY A 286 -20.30 -2.52 -8.01
N PHE A 287 -18.98 -2.62 -7.85
CA PHE A 287 -18.29 -3.77 -7.24
C PHE A 287 -17.33 -3.32 -6.14
N LEU A 288 -17.06 -4.22 -5.19
CA LEU A 288 -15.99 -4.03 -4.23
C LEU A 288 -14.63 -3.98 -4.95
N PRO A 289 -13.71 -3.10 -4.51
CA PRO A 289 -12.42 -2.91 -5.19
C PRO A 289 -11.45 -4.08 -4.98
N LYS A 290 -10.51 -4.21 -5.93
CA LYS A 290 -9.35 -5.11 -5.85
C LYS A 290 -8.05 -4.34 -5.68
N TRP A 291 -7.84 -3.33 -6.53
CA TRP A 291 -6.65 -2.50 -6.52
C TRP A 291 -6.95 -1.08 -7.05
N LEU A 292 -6.74 -0.06 -6.23
CA LEU A 292 -7.12 1.34 -6.52
C LEU A 292 -5.92 2.22 -6.85
N SER A 293 -6.03 3.05 -7.94
CA SER A 293 -5.07 4.12 -8.26
C SER A 293 -5.56 5.06 -9.39
N PRO A 294 -6.31 6.13 -9.19
CA PRO A 294 -7.19 6.38 -8.05
C PRO A 294 -8.42 5.47 -8.02
N ASP A 295 -8.89 4.97 -9.17
CA ASP A 295 -10.01 4.05 -9.36
C ASP A 295 -9.54 2.59 -9.48
N GLU A 296 -10.49 1.68 -9.73
CA GLU A 296 -10.22 0.26 -9.90
C GLU A 296 -9.32 -0.03 -11.10
N ARG A 297 -8.20 -0.70 -10.87
CA ARG A 297 -7.22 -1.11 -11.89
C ARG A 297 -7.38 -2.54 -12.37
N GLY A 298 -8.15 -3.34 -11.67
CA GLY A 298 -8.32 -4.76 -11.96
C GLY A 298 -7.03 -5.56 -11.86
N LEU A 299 -6.05 -5.04 -11.15
CA LEU A 299 -4.79 -5.73 -10.88
C LEU A 299 -5.02 -6.77 -9.79
N MET A 300 -4.23 -7.83 -9.83
CA MET A 300 -4.23 -8.96 -8.91
C MET A 300 -5.51 -9.82 -8.96
N PRO A 301 -5.39 -11.13 -8.69
CA PRO A 301 -6.52 -12.05 -8.68
C PRO A 301 -7.38 -11.89 -7.41
N GLY A 302 -8.54 -12.52 -7.43
CA GLY A 302 -9.40 -12.63 -6.27
C GLY A 302 -10.21 -11.37 -5.93
N THR A 303 -10.87 -11.40 -4.78
CA THR A 303 -11.62 -10.30 -4.17
C THR A 303 -11.26 -10.19 -2.69
N LEU A 304 -9.97 -10.06 -2.39
CA LEU A 304 -9.44 -10.21 -1.02
C LEU A 304 -9.70 -9.00 -0.11
N VAL A 305 -10.36 -7.95 -0.63
CA VAL A 305 -11.04 -6.95 0.20
C VAL A 305 -12.10 -7.58 1.11
N ASP A 306 -12.65 -8.74 0.72
CA ASP A 306 -13.55 -9.53 1.57
C ASP A 306 -12.89 -9.91 2.91
N ALA A 307 -11.59 -10.20 2.90
CA ALA A 307 -10.82 -10.50 4.11
C ALA A 307 -10.64 -9.27 5.01
N VAL A 308 -10.43 -8.10 4.41
CA VAL A 308 -10.34 -6.81 5.13
C VAL A 308 -11.65 -6.51 5.84
N ILE A 309 -12.77 -6.63 5.13
CA ILE A 309 -14.12 -6.39 5.66
C ILE A 309 -14.44 -7.37 6.78
N ALA A 310 -14.20 -8.66 6.54
CA ALA A 310 -14.49 -9.71 7.51
C ALA A 310 -13.65 -9.56 8.79
N ASP A 311 -12.36 -9.24 8.66
CA ASP A 311 -11.46 -9.03 9.79
C ASP A 311 -11.96 -7.92 10.72
N ALA A 312 -12.38 -6.80 10.14
CA ALA A 312 -12.89 -5.66 10.88
C ALA A 312 -14.25 -5.96 11.56
N ILE A 313 -15.19 -6.61 10.85
CA ILE A 313 -16.52 -6.94 11.39
C ILE A 313 -16.41 -7.95 12.51
N VAL A 314 -15.64 -9.03 12.33
CA VAL A 314 -15.47 -10.09 13.34
C VAL A 314 -14.76 -9.56 14.59
N LYS A 315 -13.87 -8.58 14.45
CA LYS A 315 -13.22 -7.89 15.58
C LYS A 315 -14.09 -6.84 16.26
N GLY A 316 -15.31 -6.59 15.75
CA GLY A 316 -16.24 -5.62 16.33
C GLY A 316 -15.81 -4.17 16.15
N LEU A 317 -15.06 -3.87 15.10
CA LEU A 317 -14.55 -2.52 14.82
C LEU A 317 -15.50 -1.68 13.95
N VAL A 318 -16.60 -2.27 13.48
CA VAL A 318 -17.48 -1.67 12.47
C VAL A 318 -18.88 -1.44 13.04
N PRO A 319 -19.48 -0.23 12.86
CA PRO A 319 -20.88 0.00 13.20
C PRO A 319 -21.82 -0.96 12.45
N SER A 320 -22.94 -1.34 13.10
CA SER A 320 -23.86 -2.35 12.57
C SER A 320 -24.43 -1.99 11.19
N GLU A 321 -24.76 -0.73 10.97
CA GLU A 321 -25.31 -0.25 9.70
C GLU A 321 -24.29 -0.41 8.57
N LEU A 322 -23.06 0.03 8.79
CA LEU A 322 -21.96 -0.11 7.83
C LEU A 322 -21.65 -1.58 7.56
N ALA A 323 -21.65 -2.43 8.60
CA ALA A 323 -21.42 -3.86 8.45
C ALA A 323 -22.49 -4.53 7.57
N GLN A 324 -23.76 -4.13 7.69
CA GLN A 324 -24.85 -4.66 6.85
C GLN A 324 -24.68 -4.25 5.38
N GLU A 325 -24.33 -3.00 5.10
CA GLU A 325 -24.13 -2.53 3.73
C GLU A 325 -22.91 -3.18 3.06
N LEU A 326 -21.79 -3.29 3.78
CA LEU A 326 -20.60 -4.01 3.32
C LEU A 326 -20.92 -5.47 3.02
N TYR A 327 -21.70 -6.13 3.86
CA TYR A 327 -22.14 -7.51 3.63
C TYR A 327 -22.95 -7.65 2.34
N GLN A 328 -23.86 -6.72 2.04
CA GLN A 328 -24.59 -6.73 0.76
C GLN A 328 -23.64 -6.53 -0.43
N ALA A 329 -22.65 -5.65 -0.32
CA ALA A 329 -21.65 -5.43 -1.36
C ALA A 329 -20.76 -6.68 -1.58
N MET A 330 -20.38 -7.40 -0.51
CA MET A 330 -19.68 -8.68 -0.59
C MET A 330 -20.50 -9.73 -1.35
N LEU A 331 -21.76 -9.88 -1.00
CA LEU A 331 -22.68 -10.82 -1.67
C LEU A 331 -22.84 -10.46 -3.15
N TYR A 332 -23.08 -9.18 -3.45
CA TYR A 332 -23.22 -8.73 -4.82
C TYR A 332 -21.96 -9.03 -5.65
N THR A 333 -20.79 -8.69 -5.13
CA THR A 333 -19.50 -8.94 -5.79
C THR A 333 -19.23 -10.44 -6.02
N ALA A 334 -19.63 -11.30 -5.08
CA ALA A 334 -19.45 -12.75 -5.18
C ALA A 334 -20.45 -13.44 -6.14
N GLU A 335 -21.68 -12.93 -6.22
CA GLU A 335 -22.79 -13.59 -6.94
C GLU A 335 -23.02 -13.03 -8.34
N THR A 336 -22.57 -11.79 -8.61
CA THR A 336 -22.79 -11.09 -9.89
C THR A 336 -21.56 -11.21 -10.80
N GLU A 337 -21.80 -11.63 -12.04
CA GLU A 337 -20.77 -11.64 -13.05
C GLU A 337 -20.68 -10.26 -13.71
N SER A 338 -19.51 -9.61 -13.63
CA SER A 338 -19.31 -8.33 -14.28
C SER A 338 -19.14 -8.51 -15.79
N VAL A 339 -19.69 -7.57 -16.54
CA VAL A 339 -19.41 -7.45 -17.99
C VAL A 339 -18.01 -6.87 -18.25
N HIS A 340 -17.44 -6.21 -17.25
CA HIS A 340 -16.09 -5.64 -17.33
C HIS A 340 -15.08 -6.60 -16.71
N PRO A 341 -14.02 -6.98 -17.46
CA PRO A 341 -13.09 -8.04 -17.00
C PRO A 341 -12.25 -7.67 -15.77
N LEU A 342 -12.20 -6.40 -15.42
CA LEU A 342 -11.40 -5.91 -14.28
C LEU A 342 -12.18 -5.91 -12.96
N GLU A 343 -13.51 -6.03 -12.99
CA GLU A 343 -14.39 -5.93 -11.82
C GLU A 343 -14.87 -7.29 -11.32
N GLY A 344 -15.21 -7.37 -10.05
CA GLY A 344 -15.84 -8.55 -9.45
C GLY A 344 -15.04 -9.84 -9.59
N ARG A 345 -15.74 -10.96 -9.52
CA ARG A 345 -15.17 -12.31 -9.69
C ARG A 345 -15.27 -12.77 -11.15
N GLN A 346 -14.14 -12.82 -11.85
CA GLN A 346 -14.07 -13.40 -13.19
C GLN A 346 -14.47 -14.88 -13.14
N GLY A 347 -15.36 -15.30 -14.06
CA GLY A 347 -15.81 -16.69 -14.13
C GLY A 347 -16.60 -17.14 -12.91
N ALA A 348 -17.30 -16.24 -12.21
CA ALA A 348 -18.10 -16.55 -11.03
C ALA A 348 -19.11 -17.70 -11.29
N SER A 349 -19.70 -17.75 -12.48
CA SER A 349 -20.65 -18.80 -12.88
C SER A 349 -19.97 -20.17 -12.96
N ASP A 350 -18.79 -20.25 -13.57
CA ASP A 350 -18.01 -21.49 -13.66
C ASP A 350 -17.49 -21.93 -12.28
N TYR A 351 -16.99 -20.98 -11.48
CA TYR A 351 -16.55 -21.29 -10.11
C TYR A 351 -17.68 -21.88 -9.26
N ARG A 352 -18.88 -21.31 -9.30
CA ARG A 352 -20.04 -21.85 -8.57
C ARG A 352 -20.46 -23.24 -9.07
N ARG A 353 -20.34 -23.49 -10.36
CA ARG A 353 -20.72 -24.77 -10.99
C ARG A 353 -19.71 -25.88 -10.77
N LEU A 354 -18.42 -25.57 -10.91
CA LEU A 354 -17.32 -26.55 -10.90
C LEU A 354 -16.61 -26.65 -9.55
N GLY A 355 -16.68 -25.61 -8.73
CA GLY A 355 -15.89 -25.46 -7.52
C GLY A 355 -14.44 -25.02 -7.76
N TYR A 356 -14.10 -24.63 -8.99
CA TYR A 356 -12.81 -24.10 -9.38
C TYR A 356 -12.94 -23.35 -10.71
N LEU A 357 -11.92 -22.57 -11.08
CA LEU A 357 -11.82 -21.97 -12.40
C LEU A 357 -10.96 -22.86 -13.31
N PRO A 358 -11.43 -23.21 -14.49
CA PRO A 358 -10.63 -23.91 -15.50
C PRO A 358 -9.41 -23.11 -15.92
N ALA A 359 -8.35 -23.80 -16.36
CA ALA A 359 -7.08 -23.20 -16.79
C ALA A 359 -7.21 -22.15 -17.91
N SER A 360 -8.32 -22.17 -18.65
CA SER A 360 -8.63 -21.18 -19.70
C SER A 360 -8.80 -19.74 -19.15
N TYR A 361 -9.02 -19.58 -17.83
CA TYR A 361 -9.17 -18.26 -17.21
C TYR A 361 -7.86 -17.57 -16.89
N GLY A 362 -6.70 -18.16 -17.08
CA GLY A 362 -5.43 -17.62 -16.60
C GLY A 362 -5.44 -17.39 -15.07
N GLU A 363 -4.32 -17.54 -14.40
CA GLU A 363 -4.23 -17.45 -12.93
C GLU A 363 -5.31 -18.26 -12.19
N SER A 364 -5.78 -19.33 -12.82
CA SER A 364 -6.98 -20.06 -12.42
C SER A 364 -6.86 -20.73 -11.06
N VAL A 365 -5.65 -21.17 -10.69
CA VAL A 365 -5.38 -21.73 -9.35
C VAL A 365 -5.50 -20.63 -8.30
N ASN A 366 -4.82 -19.51 -8.48
CA ASN A 366 -4.90 -18.39 -7.54
C ASN A 366 -6.31 -17.86 -7.38
N LYS A 367 -6.99 -17.55 -8.50
CA LYS A 367 -8.38 -17.07 -8.44
C LYS A 367 -9.29 -18.02 -7.69
N SER A 368 -9.12 -19.34 -7.89
CA SER A 368 -9.94 -20.34 -7.20
C SER A 368 -9.66 -20.40 -5.69
N LEU A 369 -8.38 -20.32 -5.30
CA LEU A 369 -7.96 -20.29 -3.89
C LEU A 369 -8.43 -19.00 -3.20
N ASP A 370 -8.27 -17.86 -3.86
CA ASP A 370 -8.69 -16.56 -3.35
C ASP A 370 -10.22 -16.49 -3.20
N TYR A 371 -10.98 -17.02 -4.16
CA TYR A 371 -12.44 -17.10 -4.04
C TYR A 371 -12.88 -18.02 -2.90
N ALA A 372 -12.21 -19.15 -2.69
CA ALA A 372 -12.50 -20.04 -1.56
C ALA A 372 -12.22 -19.34 -0.22
N TYR A 373 -11.18 -18.53 -0.14
CA TYR A 373 -10.92 -17.73 1.05
C TYR A 373 -11.89 -16.58 1.22
N SER A 374 -12.23 -15.86 0.15
CA SER A 374 -13.30 -14.85 0.17
C SER A 374 -14.65 -15.44 0.62
N ASP A 375 -15.00 -16.65 0.16
CA ASP A 375 -16.20 -17.35 0.61
C ASP A 375 -16.17 -17.67 2.10
N PHE A 376 -15.02 -18.06 2.64
CA PHE A 376 -14.85 -18.16 4.09
C PHE A 376 -15.11 -16.81 4.79
N CYS A 377 -14.55 -15.71 4.28
CA CYS A 377 -14.74 -14.38 4.84
C CYS A 377 -16.22 -13.97 4.83
N ILE A 378 -16.93 -14.18 3.71
CA ILE A 378 -18.36 -13.95 3.62
C ILE A 378 -19.12 -14.81 4.66
N SER A 379 -18.72 -16.07 4.85
CA SER A 379 -19.33 -16.94 5.86
C SER A 379 -19.18 -16.41 7.28
N GLN A 380 -18.03 -15.80 7.61
CA GLN A 380 -17.76 -15.21 8.91
C GLN A 380 -18.62 -13.96 9.16
N VAL A 381 -18.74 -13.10 8.14
CA VAL A 381 -19.61 -11.91 8.20
C VAL A 381 -21.07 -12.32 8.33
N ALA A 382 -21.54 -13.26 7.51
CA ALA A 382 -22.90 -13.80 7.59
C ALA A 382 -23.21 -14.35 9.00
N GLN A 383 -22.28 -15.11 9.57
CA GLN A 383 -22.42 -15.63 10.94
C GLN A 383 -22.50 -14.49 11.97
N ALA A 384 -21.63 -13.48 11.87
CA ALA A 384 -21.60 -12.34 12.79
C ALA A 384 -22.91 -11.52 12.73
N LEU A 385 -23.54 -11.46 11.55
CA LEU A 385 -24.80 -10.74 11.32
C LEU A 385 -26.06 -11.62 11.49
N GLY A 386 -25.90 -12.91 11.83
CA GLY A 386 -27.00 -13.84 12.10
C GLY A 386 -27.65 -14.46 10.85
N ASP A 387 -27.05 -14.33 9.67
CA ASP A 387 -27.50 -15.00 8.43
C ASP A 387 -26.91 -16.41 8.34
N TRP A 388 -27.50 -17.35 9.09
CA TRP A 388 -26.99 -18.71 9.24
C TRP A 388 -27.06 -19.54 7.95
N GLU A 389 -28.03 -19.26 7.07
CA GLU A 389 -28.18 -19.98 5.80
C GLU A 389 -27.00 -19.63 4.87
N ARG A 390 -26.73 -18.35 4.68
CA ARG A 390 -25.58 -17.92 3.88
C ARG A 390 -24.25 -18.27 4.54
N ALA A 391 -24.14 -18.18 5.86
CA ALA A 391 -22.96 -18.64 6.58
C ALA A 391 -22.63 -20.10 6.27
N LYS A 392 -23.63 -21.00 6.31
CA LYS A 392 -23.45 -22.41 5.96
C LYS A 392 -23.12 -22.60 4.48
N HIS A 393 -23.79 -21.90 3.57
CA HIS A 393 -23.57 -21.99 2.14
C HIS A 393 -22.13 -21.61 1.79
N TYR A 394 -21.67 -20.42 2.17
CA TYR A 394 -20.34 -19.93 1.87
C TYR A 394 -19.24 -20.71 2.63
N ARG A 395 -19.54 -21.23 3.82
CA ARG A 395 -18.64 -22.16 4.52
C ARG A 395 -18.40 -23.43 3.70
N GLN A 396 -19.43 -23.96 3.03
CA GLN A 396 -19.26 -25.12 2.14
C GLN A 396 -18.46 -24.76 0.90
N GLN A 397 -18.70 -23.62 0.28
CA GLN A 397 -17.94 -23.17 -0.89
C GLN A 397 -16.47 -22.89 -0.55
N SER A 398 -16.17 -22.44 0.66
CA SER A 398 -14.79 -22.22 1.10
C SER A 398 -13.92 -23.50 1.10
N LEU A 399 -14.51 -24.67 0.93
CA LEU A 399 -13.79 -25.95 0.77
C LEU A 399 -13.41 -26.26 -0.68
N ASN A 400 -13.74 -25.42 -1.63
CA ASN A 400 -13.52 -25.61 -3.05
C ASN A 400 -12.04 -25.76 -3.44
N TYR A 401 -11.10 -25.21 -2.65
CA TYR A 401 -9.67 -25.42 -2.85
C TYR A 401 -9.27 -26.91 -2.94
N ARG A 402 -10.02 -27.82 -2.31
CA ARG A 402 -9.79 -29.27 -2.37
C ARG A 402 -9.85 -29.81 -3.79
N GLN A 403 -10.60 -29.16 -4.69
CA GLN A 403 -10.69 -29.57 -6.09
C GLN A 403 -9.36 -29.46 -6.83
N LEU A 404 -8.46 -28.58 -6.38
CA LEU A 404 -7.18 -28.33 -7.03
C LEU A 404 -6.01 -29.09 -6.40
N PHE A 405 -6.22 -29.68 -5.23
CA PHE A 405 -5.16 -30.44 -4.54
C PHE A 405 -4.86 -31.74 -5.29
N ASP A 406 -3.59 -31.94 -5.62
CA ASP A 406 -3.09 -33.14 -6.27
C ASP A 406 -2.32 -34.01 -5.25
N ASP A 407 -2.87 -35.15 -4.90
CA ASP A 407 -2.32 -36.06 -3.88
C ASP A 407 -0.91 -36.58 -4.24
N GLU A 408 -0.56 -36.65 -5.55
CA GLU A 408 0.75 -37.15 -5.98
C GLU A 408 1.87 -36.13 -5.73
N SER A 409 1.62 -34.86 -6.07
CA SER A 409 2.62 -33.79 -5.89
C SER A 409 2.54 -33.08 -4.53
N GLY A 410 1.41 -33.17 -3.83
CA GLY A 410 1.12 -32.38 -2.64
C GLY A 410 0.96 -30.88 -2.93
N LEU A 411 0.63 -30.51 -4.17
CA LEU A 411 0.52 -29.12 -4.61
C LEU A 411 -0.84 -28.87 -5.29
N MET A 412 -1.25 -27.60 -5.34
CA MET A 412 -2.44 -27.18 -6.08
C MET A 412 -2.13 -27.07 -7.57
N ARG A 413 -2.93 -27.76 -8.41
CA ARG A 413 -2.74 -27.83 -9.85
C ARG A 413 -3.96 -27.34 -10.61
N ALA A 414 -3.72 -26.76 -11.78
CA ALA A 414 -4.78 -26.33 -12.69
C ALA A 414 -5.51 -27.52 -13.32
N LYS A 415 -6.82 -27.37 -13.52
CA LYS A 415 -7.68 -28.31 -14.22
C LYS A 415 -8.29 -27.71 -15.47
N ASP A 416 -8.62 -28.60 -16.43
CA ASP A 416 -9.46 -28.26 -17.57
C ASP A 416 -10.95 -28.13 -17.17
N GLN A 417 -11.81 -27.88 -18.17
CA GLN A 417 -13.25 -27.72 -17.94
C GLN A 417 -13.97 -29.04 -17.62
N GLU A 418 -13.36 -30.16 -17.96
CA GLU A 418 -13.82 -31.53 -17.72
C GLU A 418 -13.40 -32.08 -16.34
N GLY A 419 -12.52 -31.37 -15.62
CA GLY A 419 -12.08 -31.72 -14.27
C GLY A 419 -10.77 -32.52 -14.23
N HIS A 420 -10.05 -32.64 -15.33
CA HIS A 420 -8.76 -33.31 -15.36
C HIS A 420 -7.63 -32.34 -15.06
N PHE A 421 -6.64 -32.77 -14.31
CA PHE A 421 -5.42 -32.02 -14.15
C PHE A 421 -4.68 -31.89 -15.48
N LEU A 422 -4.09 -30.69 -15.72
CA LEU A 422 -3.27 -30.50 -16.93
C LEU A 422 -2.04 -31.39 -16.91
N ASP A 423 -1.75 -32.04 -18.02
CA ASP A 423 -0.59 -32.94 -18.16
C ASP A 423 0.76 -32.22 -18.06
N SER A 424 0.81 -30.98 -18.54
CA SER A 424 2.03 -30.14 -18.51
C SER A 424 2.17 -29.43 -17.15
N PHE A 425 2.56 -30.17 -16.12
CA PHE A 425 2.82 -29.60 -14.81
C PHE A 425 4.31 -29.53 -14.50
N VAL A 426 4.79 -28.32 -14.19
CA VAL A 426 6.14 -28.05 -13.69
C VAL A 426 6.00 -27.22 -12.42
N SER A 427 6.34 -27.81 -11.28
CA SER A 427 6.07 -27.20 -9.96
C SER A 427 6.80 -25.86 -9.72
N GLN A 428 7.90 -25.59 -10.44
CA GLN A 428 8.70 -24.36 -10.36
C GLN A 428 8.42 -23.39 -11.51
N ALA A 429 7.40 -23.64 -12.35
CA ALA A 429 7.00 -22.73 -13.41
C ALA A 429 6.17 -21.58 -12.81
N TRP A 430 6.63 -20.35 -13.01
CA TRP A 430 5.97 -19.13 -12.56
C TRP A 430 4.98 -18.62 -13.60
N GLY A 431 3.85 -18.13 -13.13
CA GLY A 431 2.79 -17.60 -13.99
C GLY A 431 1.84 -18.68 -14.53
N GLY A 432 1.13 -18.36 -15.60
CA GLY A 432 0.10 -19.24 -16.17
C GLY A 432 -1.09 -19.40 -15.23
N PRO A 433 -1.25 -20.55 -14.54
CA PRO A 433 -2.30 -20.71 -13.54
C PRO A 433 -2.01 -20.05 -12.18
N TYR A 434 -0.80 -19.54 -11.98
CA TYR A 434 -0.33 -18.92 -10.74
C TYR A 434 -0.03 -17.44 -10.94
N THR A 435 -0.28 -16.62 -9.90
CA THR A 435 0.01 -15.21 -9.88
C THR A 435 1.31 -14.97 -9.10
N GLU A 436 2.28 -14.32 -9.71
CA GLU A 436 3.54 -13.90 -9.09
C GLU A 436 4.17 -15.00 -8.22
N GLY A 437 4.19 -16.19 -8.76
CA GLY A 437 4.67 -17.38 -8.08
C GLY A 437 4.56 -18.61 -8.92
N SER A 438 4.94 -19.74 -8.35
CA SER A 438 4.77 -21.10 -8.86
C SER A 438 3.82 -21.89 -7.96
N ALA A 439 3.65 -23.18 -8.26
CA ALA A 439 2.88 -24.07 -7.38
C ALA A 439 3.39 -24.07 -5.93
N TRP A 440 4.69 -23.86 -5.71
CA TRP A 440 5.28 -23.87 -4.38
C TRP A 440 4.85 -22.69 -3.50
N GLN A 441 4.78 -21.48 -4.04
CA GLN A 441 4.35 -20.31 -3.28
C GLN A 441 2.84 -20.33 -3.06
N GLN A 442 2.07 -20.82 -4.06
CA GLN A 442 0.63 -20.64 -4.10
C GLN A 442 -0.19 -21.79 -3.47
N SER A 443 0.36 -23.03 -3.45
CA SER A 443 -0.41 -24.20 -2.96
C SER A 443 -0.80 -24.15 -1.48
N PHE A 444 -0.17 -23.30 -0.70
CA PHE A 444 -0.43 -23.16 0.72
C PHE A 444 -1.39 -21.99 1.05
N ALA A 445 -1.96 -21.32 0.06
CA ALA A 445 -2.89 -20.20 0.23
C ALA A 445 -4.30 -20.65 0.71
N VAL A 446 -4.34 -21.58 1.65
CA VAL A 446 -5.54 -22.09 2.35
C VAL A 446 -5.55 -21.53 3.77
N TYR A 447 -5.53 -20.21 3.90
CA TYR A 447 -5.40 -19.51 5.18
C TYR A 447 -6.44 -19.91 6.23
N HIS A 448 -7.66 -20.22 5.79
CA HIS A 448 -8.84 -20.40 6.63
C HIS A 448 -9.04 -21.84 7.13
N ASN A 449 -8.28 -22.81 6.62
CA ASN A 449 -8.49 -24.22 6.98
C ASN A 449 -7.18 -25.03 6.96
N LEU A 450 -6.20 -24.55 7.73
CA LEU A 450 -4.88 -25.17 7.80
C LEU A 450 -4.90 -26.60 8.36
N ALA A 451 -5.84 -26.90 9.26
CA ALA A 451 -6.01 -28.27 9.78
C ALA A 451 -6.40 -29.26 8.66
N ASP A 452 -7.23 -28.82 7.72
CA ASP A 452 -7.61 -29.64 6.57
C ASP A 452 -6.47 -29.73 5.55
N LEU A 453 -5.73 -28.63 5.33
CA LEU A 453 -4.55 -28.66 4.47
C LEU A 453 -3.50 -29.64 5.00
N VAL A 454 -3.27 -29.68 6.31
CA VAL A 454 -2.41 -30.68 6.98
C VAL A 454 -2.94 -32.10 6.73
N ALA A 455 -4.25 -32.29 6.85
CA ALA A 455 -4.88 -33.60 6.61
C ALA A 455 -4.76 -34.05 5.14
N LEU A 456 -4.91 -33.15 4.17
CA LEU A 456 -4.71 -33.42 2.74
C LEU A 456 -3.29 -33.90 2.43
N HIS A 457 -2.27 -33.40 3.14
CA HIS A 457 -0.89 -33.88 3.01
C HIS A 457 -0.62 -35.22 3.73
N GLY A 458 -1.60 -35.80 4.41
CA GLY A 458 -1.43 -37.05 5.15
C GLY A 458 -1.06 -36.87 6.62
N GLY A 459 -1.22 -35.67 7.17
CA GLY A 459 -0.99 -35.34 8.59
C GLY A 459 0.29 -34.54 8.86
N ASP A 460 0.51 -34.26 10.12
CA ASP A 460 1.52 -33.31 10.61
C ASP A 460 2.92 -33.59 10.06
N ALA A 461 3.37 -34.85 10.09
CA ALA A 461 4.71 -35.23 9.66
C ALA A 461 4.91 -35.04 8.15
N ALA A 462 3.96 -35.48 7.32
CA ALA A 462 4.03 -35.37 5.88
C ALA A 462 3.92 -33.89 5.43
N PHE A 463 3.06 -33.11 6.08
CA PHE A 463 2.97 -31.66 5.83
C PHE A 463 4.28 -30.95 6.19
N TYR A 464 4.89 -31.32 7.31
CA TYR A 464 6.20 -30.79 7.72
C TYR A 464 7.30 -31.16 6.70
N GLU A 465 7.32 -32.40 6.21
CA GLU A 465 8.25 -32.81 5.13
C GLU A 465 8.08 -31.97 3.86
N GLN A 466 6.84 -31.66 3.47
CA GLN A 466 6.55 -30.78 2.32
C GLN A 466 7.06 -29.36 2.56
N LEU A 467 6.90 -28.82 3.77
CA LEU A 467 7.44 -27.50 4.12
C LEU A 467 8.97 -27.49 4.16
N GLN A 468 9.60 -28.59 4.60
CA GLN A 468 11.05 -28.75 4.50
C GLN A 468 11.52 -28.84 3.04
N ALA A 469 10.78 -29.53 2.18
CA ALA A 469 11.06 -29.57 0.75
C ALA A 469 10.99 -28.18 0.12
N LEU A 470 10.01 -27.35 0.52
CA LEU A 470 9.87 -25.98 0.05
C LEU A 470 11.15 -25.15 0.33
N VAL A 471 11.69 -25.19 1.55
CA VAL A 471 12.83 -24.34 1.95
C VAL A 471 14.21 -24.95 1.63
N ASN A 472 14.32 -26.26 1.38
CA ASN A 472 15.60 -26.94 1.17
C ASN A 472 15.91 -27.25 -0.30
N GLN A 473 14.93 -27.14 -1.21
CA GLN A 473 15.21 -27.31 -2.65
C GLN A 473 15.93 -26.08 -3.22
N PRO A 474 16.58 -26.20 -4.39
CA PRO A 474 17.21 -25.06 -5.03
C PRO A 474 16.22 -23.92 -5.28
N ALA A 475 16.64 -22.68 -5.07
CA ALA A 475 15.89 -21.48 -5.39
C ALA A 475 15.87 -21.22 -6.91
N SER A 476 15.44 -22.23 -7.68
CA SER A 476 15.34 -22.19 -9.13
C SER A 476 13.90 -21.95 -9.57
N TYR A 477 13.76 -21.35 -10.75
CA TYR A 477 12.46 -21.04 -11.34
C TYR A 477 12.46 -21.36 -12.85
N ARG A 478 11.27 -21.40 -13.40
CA ARG A 478 11.05 -21.47 -14.85
C ARG A 478 10.05 -20.39 -15.25
N VAL A 479 10.27 -19.79 -16.41
CA VAL A 479 9.48 -18.67 -16.93
C VAL A 479 8.28 -19.10 -17.78
N ASP A 480 7.97 -20.40 -17.83
CA ASP A 480 7.03 -21.00 -18.80
C ASP A 480 5.65 -20.31 -18.79
N GLY A 481 5.17 -19.81 -17.65
CA GLY A 481 3.87 -19.15 -17.57
C GLY A 481 3.87 -17.70 -18.03
N TYR A 482 4.95 -16.95 -17.76
CA TYR A 482 5.08 -15.55 -18.19
C TYR A 482 5.79 -15.41 -19.54
N GLY A 483 6.67 -16.35 -19.91
CA GLY A 483 7.52 -16.27 -21.09
C GLY A 483 8.73 -15.34 -20.96
N TYR A 484 8.90 -14.70 -19.80
CA TYR A 484 10.03 -13.82 -19.44
C TYR A 484 10.24 -13.81 -17.93
N GLU A 485 11.40 -13.30 -17.47
CA GLU A 485 11.70 -13.15 -16.05
C GLU A 485 10.99 -11.93 -15.47
N ILE A 486 10.33 -12.10 -14.33
CA ILE A 486 9.86 -11.00 -13.46
C ILE A 486 10.83 -10.85 -12.28
N HIS A 487 10.82 -9.69 -11.64
CA HIS A 487 11.84 -9.37 -10.61
C HIS A 487 11.75 -10.28 -9.38
N GLU A 488 10.56 -10.76 -9.01
CA GLU A 488 10.35 -11.65 -7.87
C GLU A 488 11.04 -13.00 -8.02
N MET A 489 11.15 -13.51 -9.26
CA MET A 489 11.93 -14.73 -9.57
C MET A 489 13.42 -14.52 -9.25
N LEU A 490 13.96 -13.35 -9.66
CA LEU A 490 15.36 -13.00 -9.43
C LEU A 490 15.65 -12.75 -7.95
N GLU A 491 14.73 -12.12 -7.27
CA GLU A 491 14.81 -11.84 -5.82
C GLU A 491 14.81 -13.13 -5.01
N MET A 492 13.91 -14.07 -5.31
CA MET A 492 13.91 -15.41 -4.71
C MET A 492 15.22 -16.15 -4.99
N ALA A 493 15.68 -16.15 -6.25
CA ALA A 493 16.90 -16.87 -6.63
C ALA A 493 18.19 -16.31 -6.01
N ARG A 494 18.20 -15.01 -5.65
CA ARG A 494 19.33 -14.38 -4.96
C ARG A 494 19.48 -14.80 -3.49
N ARG A 495 18.47 -15.44 -2.94
CA ARG A 495 18.43 -15.91 -1.56
C ARG A 495 18.48 -17.44 -1.53
N ASP A 496 19.12 -17.99 -0.54
CA ASP A 496 19.23 -19.46 -0.38
C ASP A 496 18.16 -19.98 0.61
N TRP A 497 16.88 -19.64 0.30
CA TRP A 497 15.70 -20.05 1.08
C TRP A 497 14.78 -20.99 0.29
N GLY A 498 15.34 -21.73 -0.68
CA GLY A 498 14.58 -22.62 -1.55
C GLY A 498 13.52 -21.88 -2.36
N GLN A 499 12.30 -22.36 -2.27
CA GLN A 499 11.14 -21.75 -2.94
C GLN A 499 10.39 -20.75 -2.05
N LEU A 500 10.96 -20.34 -0.91
CA LEU A 500 10.39 -19.29 -0.06
C LEU A 500 10.75 -17.92 -0.62
N ALA A 501 9.83 -17.30 -1.34
CA ALA A 501 9.97 -15.98 -1.94
C ALA A 501 9.40 -14.89 -1.02
N LEU A 502 10.05 -14.60 0.14
CA LEU A 502 9.56 -13.56 1.06
C LEU A 502 9.60 -12.16 0.44
N SER A 503 10.24 -11.98 -0.70
CA SER A 503 10.17 -10.76 -1.50
C SER A 503 8.77 -10.48 -2.03
N ASN A 504 7.84 -11.45 -2.01
CA ASN A 504 6.47 -11.30 -2.49
C ASN A 504 5.44 -11.87 -1.52
N GLN A 505 4.23 -11.32 -1.54
CA GLN A 505 3.15 -11.54 -0.58
C GLN A 505 2.65 -12.99 -0.47
N PRO A 506 2.60 -13.80 -1.53
CA PRO A 506 2.20 -15.21 -1.43
C PRO A 506 2.98 -16.01 -0.38
N SER A 507 4.22 -15.62 -0.12
CA SER A 507 5.09 -16.30 0.84
C SER A 507 5.00 -15.79 2.28
N PHE A 508 4.27 -14.73 2.57
CA PHE A 508 4.26 -14.09 3.90
C PHE A 508 3.80 -15.00 5.05
N HIS A 509 2.88 -15.91 4.80
CA HIS A 509 2.36 -16.84 5.80
C HIS A 509 3.18 -18.14 5.90
N LEU A 510 3.93 -18.49 4.86
CA LEU A 510 4.66 -19.77 4.78
C LEU A 510 5.59 -20.04 5.99
N PRO A 511 6.34 -19.04 6.50
CA PRO A 511 7.21 -19.26 7.67
C PRO A 511 6.46 -19.66 8.95
N TYR A 512 5.14 -19.43 9.01
CA TYR A 512 4.32 -19.76 10.17
C TYR A 512 3.68 -21.15 10.09
N LEU A 513 3.60 -21.76 8.90
CA LEU A 513 2.93 -23.03 8.69
C LEU A 513 3.50 -24.20 9.52
N PRO A 514 4.81 -24.29 9.81
CA PRO A 514 5.32 -25.34 10.66
C PRO A 514 4.69 -25.37 12.08
N ILE A 515 4.17 -24.25 12.57
CA ILE A 515 3.47 -24.17 13.86
C ILE A 515 2.20 -25.04 13.84
N TYR A 516 1.47 -25.02 12.71
CA TYR A 516 0.23 -25.78 12.53
C TYR A 516 0.48 -27.29 12.33
N ALA A 517 1.69 -27.67 11.97
CA ALA A 517 2.15 -29.07 11.93
C ALA A 517 2.81 -29.52 13.24
N GLY A 518 2.77 -28.72 14.31
CA GLY A 518 3.38 -29.05 15.60
C GLY A 518 4.89 -28.84 15.70
N TYR A 519 5.51 -28.12 14.75
CA TYR A 519 6.95 -27.85 14.72
C TYR A 519 7.30 -26.35 14.89
N PRO A 520 6.89 -25.70 16.00
CA PRO A 520 7.06 -24.25 16.17
C PRO A 520 8.52 -23.80 16.17
N HIS A 521 9.46 -24.64 16.59
CA HIS A 521 10.89 -24.31 16.60
C HIS A 521 11.46 -24.05 15.21
N MET A 522 11.00 -24.77 14.18
CA MET A 522 11.38 -24.50 12.79
C MET A 522 10.87 -23.14 12.35
N ALA A 523 9.60 -22.84 12.60
CA ALA A 523 9.02 -21.54 12.30
C ALA A 523 9.80 -20.40 12.99
N HIS A 524 10.13 -20.55 14.27
CA HIS A 524 10.88 -19.54 15.02
C HIS A 524 12.29 -19.31 14.47
N GLN A 525 12.99 -20.37 14.07
CA GLN A 525 14.33 -20.25 13.46
C GLN A 525 14.24 -19.53 12.12
N LEU A 526 13.30 -19.94 11.26
CA LEU A 526 13.10 -19.35 9.94
C LEU A 526 12.69 -17.87 10.05
N LEU A 527 11.70 -17.55 10.88
CA LEU A 527 11.24 -16.18 11.10
C LEU A 527 12.38 -15.27 11.60
N LYS A 528 13.20 -15.76 12.54
CA LYS A 528 14.33 -14.98 13.05
C LYS A 528 15.36 -14.69 11.95
N SER A 529 15.72 -15.68 11.14
CA SER A 529 16.65 -15.51 10.01
C SER A 529 16.08 -14.49 9.01
N LEU A 530 14.82 -14.66 8.59
CA LEU A 530 14.16 -13.78 7.65
C LEU A 530 14.13 -12.32 8.15
N MET A 531 13.75 -12.07 9.40
CA MET A 531 13.69 -10.72 9.96
C MET A 531 15.06 -10.03 10.02
N LEU A 532 16.13 -10.78 10.26
CA LEU A 532 17.47 -10.23 10.40
C LEU A 532 18.18 -10.05 9.06
N GLU A 533 17.89 -10.90 8.07
CA GLU A 533 18.61 -10.95 6.80
C GLU A 533 17.87 -10.25 5.65
N ALA A 534 16.52 -10.25 5.66
CA ALA A 534 15.71 -9.72 4.56
C ALA A 534 15.52 -8.19 4.62
N PHE A 535 15.71 -7.57 5.78
CA PHE A 535 15.46 -6.14 5.97
C PHE A 535 16.72 -5.42 6.42
N LYS A 536 17.01 -4.27 5.81
CA LYS A 536 18.20 -3.46 6.08
C LYS A 536 17.83 -1.97 6.14
N LEU A 537 18.76 -1.13 6.61
CA LEU A 537 18.67 0.34 6.61
C LEU A 537 19.51 0.98 5.49
N GLU A 538 19.98 0.19 4.57
CA GLU A 538 20.81 0.59 3.44
C GLU A 538 19.92 0.93 2.23
N GLU A 539 20.50 1.36 1.12
CA GLU A 539 19.77 1.70 -0.11
C GLU A 539 18.89 0.54 -0.61
N GLU A 540 19.37 -0.70 -0.46
CA GLU A 540 18.60 -1.92 -0.71
C GLU A 540 17.89 -2.38 0.57
N GLY A 541 16.98 -1.57 1.11
CA GLY A 541 16.35 -1.79 2.42
C GLY A 541 15.45 -3.02 2.50
N TYR A 542 14.88 -3.45 1.37
CA TYR A 542 13.96 -4.58 1.26
C TYR A 542 14.47 -5.61 0.25
N ILE A 543 13.98 -6.82 0.36
CA ILE A 543 14.32 -7.93 -0.55
C ILE A 543 13.45 -7.98 -1.81
N GLY A 544 12.44 -7.14 -1.91
CA GLY A 544 11.49 -7.03 -3.00
C GLY A 544 10.68 -5.76 -2.88
N ASP A 545 9.59 -5.66 -3.60
CA ASP A 545 8.71 -4.52 -3.56
C ASP A 545 8.02 -4.38 -2.21
N GLU A 546 7.84 -3.15 -1.80
CA GLU A 546 7.29 -2.83 -0.47
C GLU A 546 5.75 -2.97 -0.43
N ASP A 547 5.10 -2.72 -1.57
CA ASP A 547 3.68 -2.92 -1.86
C ASP A 547 2.72 -2.36 -0.81
N ASN A 548 2.53 -1.05 -0.87
CA ASN A 548 1.56 -0.33 -0.04
C ASN A 548 1.73 -0.56 1.49
N GLY A 549 2.93 -0.81 1.95
CA GLY A 549 3.21 -1.08 3.35
C GLY A 549 3.15 -2.57 3.74
N SER A 550 2.83 -3.48 2.81
CA SER A 550 2.57 -4.88 3.14
C SER A 550 3.80 -5.62 3.67
N LEU A 551 4.96 -5.46 3.01
CA LEU A 551 6.22 -6.06 3.46
C LEU A 551 6.73 -5.42 4.75
N SER A 552 6.56 -4.11 4.91
CA SER A 552 6.87 -3.39 6.14
C SER A 552 6.01 -3.85 7.31
N ALA A 553 4.70 -4.00 7.11
CA ALA A 553 3.77 -4.49 8.13
C ALA A 553 4.06 -5.95 8.50
N TRP A 554 4.51 -6.79 7.54
CA TRP A 554 5.00 -8.14 7.84
C TRP A 554 6.15 -8.10 8.84
N PHE A 555 7.16 -7.24 8.60
CA PHE A 555 8.28 -7.10 9.54
C PHE A 555 7.83 -6.58 10.90
N VAL A 556 6.95 -5.58 10.95
CA VAL A 556 6.43 -5.04 12.21
C VAL A 556 5.74 -6.13 13.01
N LEU A 557 4.75 -6.82 12.45
CA LEU A 557 4.01 -7.89 13.13
C LEU A 557 4.92 -9.05 13.54
N SER A 558 5.74 -9.55 12.61
CA SER A 558 6.62 -10.69 12.84
C SER A 558 7.65 -10.39 13.92
N SER A 559 8.22 -9.19 13.94
CA SER A 559 9.21 -8.76 14.93
C SER A 559 8.62 -8.64 16.35
N LEU A 560 7.34 -8.33 16.44
CA LEU A 560 6.57 -8.35 17.69
C LEU A 560 6.25 -9.77 18.16
N GLY A 561 6.40 -10.77 17.29
CA GLY A 561 6.10 -12.18 17.57
C GLY A 561 4.64 -12.55 17.39
N ILE A 562 3.89 -11.81 16.60
CA ILE A 562 2.48 -12.09 16.28
C ILE A 562 2.26 -11.99 14.77
N TYR A 563 1.31 -12.77 14.25
CA TYR A 563 0.92 -12.69 12.85
C TYR A 563 -0.52 -13.18 12.65
N ALA A 564 -1.27 -12.53 11.78
CA ALA A 564 -2.63 -12.94 11.41
C ALA A 564 -2.54 -13.82 10.15
N VAL A 565 -2.46 -15.14 10.31
CA VAL A 565 -2.49 -16.06 9.16
C VAL A 565 -3.86 -16.08 8.50
N THR A 566 -4.91 -15.88 9.29
CA THR A 566 -6.32 -15.92 8.84
C THR A 566 -7.04 -14.64 9.21
N PRO A 567 -6.79 -13.50 8.50
CA PRO A 567 -7.67 -12.34 8.61
C PRO A 567 -9.15 -12.73 8.38
N GLY A 568 -10.06 -12.07 9.08
CA GLY A 568 -11.48 -12.51 9.16
C GLY A 568 -11.76 -13.41 10.35
N THR A 569 -10.78 -13.57 11.25
CA THR A 569 -10.94 -14.23 12.54
C THR A 569 -10.30 -13.39 13.66
N ASN A 570 -10.62 -13.73 14.93
CA ASN A 570 -9.97 -13.13 16.10
C ASN A 570 -8.66 -13.84 16.50
N GLN A 571 -7.99 -14.52 15.55
CA GLN A 571 -6.85 -15.37 15.85
C GLN A 571 -5.55 -14.74 15.33
N TYR A 572 -4.53 -14.75 16.19
CA TYR A 572 -3.16 -14.45 15.84
C TYR A 572 -2.29 -15.66 16.21
N VAL A 573 -1.39 -16.04 15.31
CA VAL A 573 -0.38 -17.05 15.59
C VAL A 573 0.80 -16.39 16.34
N LEU A 574 1.33 -17.10 17.32
CA LEU A 574 2.51 -16.66 18.06
C LEU A 574 3.77 -17.14 17.34
N GLY A 575 4.57 -16.21 16.86
CA GLY A 575 5.90 -16.41 16.35
C GLY A 575 6.96 -16.18 17.43
N ILE A 576 8.07 -15.56 17.05
CA ILE A 576 9.17 -15.18 17.94
C ILE A 576 9.39 -13.67 17.94
N SER A 577 9.28 -13.02 19.09
CA SER A 577 9.69 -11.62 19.21
C SER A 577 11.21 -11.51 19.24
N ILE A 578 11.74 -10.49 18.54
CA ILE A 578 13.17 -10.18 18.54
C ILE A 578 13.53 -9.02 19.50
N TRP A 579 12.56 -8.46 20.22
CA TRP A 579 12.72 -7.28 21.07
C TRP A 579 12.98 -7.66 22.52
N ASP A 580 13.87 -6.92 23.19
CA ASP A 580 14.05 -7.04 24.64
C ASP A 580 12.75 -6.65 25.37
N GLN A 581 12.10 -5.58 24.90
CA GLN A 581 10.78 -5.15 25.34
C GLN A 581 10.00 -4.58 24.15
N ALA A 582 8.70 -4.80 24.14
CA ALA A 582 7.77 -4.17 23.22
C ALA A 582 6.51 -3.74 23.97
N SER A 583 5.87 -2.65 23.51
CA SER A 583 4.56 -2.27 24.04
C SER A 583 3.67 -1.68 22.97
N LEU A 584 2.38 -1.95 23.10
CA LEU A 584 1.29 -1.39 22.31
C LEU A 584 0.55 -0.38 23.21
N ASN A 585 0.50 0.87 22.77
CA ASN A 585 -0.21 1.95 23.43
C ASN A 585 -1.50 2.22 22.65
N LEU A 586 -2.64 1.91 23.26
CA LEU A 586 -3.95 2.13 22.66
C LEU A 586 -4.52 3.48 23.08
N SER A 587 -5.43 4.01 22.25
CA SER A 587 -6.28 5.15 22.61
C SER A 587 -6.99 4.90 23.93
N GLY A 588 -7.13 5.92 24.78
CA GLY A 588 -7.71 5.80 26.13
C GLY A 588 -6.72 5.33 27.21
N GLY A 589 -5.40 5.35 26.93
CA GLY A 589 -4.33 5.13 27.91
C GLY A 589 -4.10 3.67 28.29
N ARG A 590 -4.74 2.73 27.60
CA ARG A 590 -4.47 1.29 27.78
C ARG A 590 -3.12 0.94 27.14
N ARG A 591 -2.29 0.21 27.89
CA ARG A 591 -0.97 -0.23 27.44
C ARG A 591 -0.81 -1.73 27.64
N PHE A 592 -0.41 -2.42 26.58
CA PHE A 592 0.04 -3.81 26.65
C PHE A 592 1.56 -3.83 26.51
N GLN A 593 2.22 -4.62 27.37
CA GLN A 593 3.68 -4.74 27.35
C GLN A 593 4.07 -6.21 27.45
N TRP A 594 5.05 -6.61 26.65
CA TRP A 594 5.64 -7.95 26.69
C TRP A 594 7.16 -7.89 26.51
N SER A 595 7.85 -8.94 26.93
CA SER A 595 9.28 -9.07 26.74
C SER A 595 9.64 -10.50 26.41
N THR A 596 10.71 -10.69 25.66
CA THR A 596 11.26 -12.01 25.36
C THR A 596 11.77 -12.76 26.59
N LEU A 597 12.08 -12.04 27.68
CA LEU A 597 12.57 -12.61 28.94
C LEU A 597 11.47 -13.29 29.77
N ASN A 598 10.19 -13.14 29.40
CA ASN A 598 9.07 -13.75 30.10
C ASN A 598 7.93 -14.16 29.15
N PRO A 599 8.11 -15.25 28.37
CA PRO A 599 7.15 -15.69 27.36
C PRO A 599 5.82 -16.21 27.93
N SER A 600 5.65 -16.29 29.25
CA SER A 600 4.48 -16.88 29.92
C SER A 600 3.31 -15.93 30.15
N ARG A 601 3.33 -14.69 29.67
CA ARG A 601 2.17 -13.80 29.69
C ARG A 601 1.51 -13.74 28.31
N VAL A 602 0.63 -14.67 28.06
CA VAL A 602 -0.34 -14.64 26.97
C VAL A 602 -1.28 -13.47 27.21
N LEU A 603 -1.49 -12.68 26.16
CA LEU A 603 -2.54 -11.66 26.10
C LEU A 603 -3.91 -12.36 26.23
N ASN A 604 -4.61 -12.13 27.31
CA ASN A 604 -6.03 -12.43 27.46
C ASN A 604 -6.83 -11.18 27.12
#